data_704245ade73399731a8d8518ec43559d
#
_entry.id   704245ade73399731a8d8518ec43559d
#
_cell.length_a   1.000
_cell.length_b   1.000
_cell.length_c   1.000
_cell.angle_alpha   90.00
_cell.angle_beta   90.00
_cell.angle_gamma   90.00
#
_symmetry.space_group_name_H-M   'P 1'
#
loop_
_entity.id
_entity.type
_entity.pdbx_description
1 polymer ?
#
loop_
_entity_poly.entity_id
_entity_poly.type
_entity_poly.pdbx_seq_one_letter_code
_entity_poly.pdbx_strand_id
1 'polypeptide(L)'
;NKMNYIKKLLIFFLLISASSFANAAANPDVWPYIKERMFQDRVIEEVNFLKIDGPARASSGAQVPVNITIVQKAGIIIKKVTLIIDSNPVQKAATYHLTENTQNLDLSTRIRMETDSFVRVVGEDSNGKLYMSKVAIRASGGCSGYMNSADPELTKDLGKILVKAKEKYLTTRIKHPNFTGLQKDSINGWFVPEWIVTQVRYDFNGERILVAENGISMSQDPYLKFKFSPAESGTITVSATDTKGQIFLKTKS
;
A
#
# COMPACT_ATOMS: atom_id res chain seq x y z
N ASN A 1 -44.18 35.43 30.74
CA ASN A 1 -43.54 35.76 29.44
C ASN A 1 -42.02 35.57 29.43
N LYS A 2 -41.32 35.62 30.57
CA LYS A 2 -39.88 35.34 30.64
C LYS A 2 -39.52 33.86 30.38
N MET A 3 -40.42 32.95 30.73
CA MET A 3 -40.21 31.50 30.57
C MET A 3 -40.22 31.03 29.11
N ASN A 4 -40.96 31.73 28.23
CA ASN A 4 -41.02 31.43 26.79
C ASN A 4 -39.76 31.91 26.02
N TYR A 5 -39.10 32.94 26.51
CA TYR A 5 -37.82 33.41 25.93
C TYR A 5 -36.67 32.46 26.26
N ILE A 6 -36.64 31.92 27.48
CA ILE A 6 -35.63 30.96 27.90
C ILE A 6 -35.77 29.65 27.13
N LYS A 7 -37.01 29.18 26.89
CA LYS A 7 -37.25 27.97 26.05
C LYS A 7 -36.84 28.19 24.59
N LYS A 8 -37.09 29.36 24.01
CA LYS A 8 -36.66 29.69 22.65
C LYS A 8 -35.14 29.86 22.54
N LEU A 9 -34.48 30.40 23.57
CA LEU A 9 -33.02 30.54 23.62
C LEU A 9 -32.34 29.18 23.77
N LEU A 10 -32.90 28.26 24.57
CA LEU A 10 -32.40 26.89 24.72
C LEU A 10 -32.58 26.06 23.45
N ILE A 11 -33.66 26.23 22.70
CA ILE A 11 -33.90 25.56 21.42
C ILE A 11 -32.94 26.11 20.34
N PHE A 12 -32.61 27.41 20.36
CA PHE A 12 -31.68 28.02 19.44
C PHE A 12 -30.21 27.58 19.73
N PHE A 13 -29.86 27.36 21.01
CA PHE A 13 -28.55 26.86 21.39
C PHE A 13 -28.36 25.34 21.11
N LEU A 14 -29.47 24.57 21.11
CA LEU A 14 -29.42 23.14 20.77
C LEU A 14 -29.25 22.88 19.24
N LEU A 15 -29.61 23.86 18.42
CA LEU A 15 -29.48 23.78 16.95
C LEU A 15 -28.10 24.20 16.43
N ILE A 16 -27.28 24.84 17.25
CA ILE A 16 -25.92 25.27 16.86
C ILE A 16 -24.87 24.21 17.18
N SER A 17 -25.20 23.17 17.93
CA SER A 17 -24.28 22.05 18.24
C SER A 17 -24.35 20.87 17.27
N ALA A 18 -24.96 21.05 16.08
CA ALA A 18 -24.61 20.24 14.94
C ALA A 18 -23.21 20.65 14.48
N SER A 19 -22.21 20.35 15.31
CA SER A 19 -20.81 20.43 14.95
C SER A 19 -20.65 19.65 13.66
N SER A 20 -20.44 20.39 12.58
CA SER A 20 -19.89 19.85 11.37
C SER A 20 -18.64 19.09 11.77
N PHE A 21 -18.73 17.77 11.95
CA PHE A 21 -17.58 16.93 11.82
C PHE A 21 -17.12 17.15 10.39
N ALA A 22 -16.26 18.15 10.20
CA ALA A 22 -15.51 18.29 8.98
C ALA A 22 -14.81 16.94 8.84
N ASN A 23 -15.34 16.08 7.99
CA ASN A 23 -14.58 14.96 7.49
C ASN A 23 -13.32 15.59 6.92
N ALA A 24 -12.17 15.39 7.58
CA ALA A 24 -10.89 15.58 6.94
C ALA A 24 -10.91 14.59 5.77
N ALA A 25 -11.45 15.04 4.65
CA ALA A 25 -11.58 14.25 3.46
C ALA A 25 -10.19 14.20 2.81
N ALA A 26 -9.84 13.07 2.27
CA ALA A 26 -8.74 12.96 1.34
C ALA A 26 -8.86 14.07 0.29
N ASN A 27 -7.79 14.85 0.07
CA ASN A 27 -7.83 15.99 -0.84
C ASN A 27 -7.87 15.51 -2.30
N PRO A 28 -8.96 15.69 -3.05
CA PRO A 28 -9.05 15.26 -4.45
C PRO A 28 -8.21 16.12 -5.40
N ASP A 29 -7.76 17.31 -4.99
CA ASP A 29 -7.12 18.28 -5.85
C ASP A 29 -5.65 17.94 -6.16
N VAL A 30 -5.04 17.02 -5.41
CA VAL A 30 -3.67 16.55 -5.64
C VAL A 30 -3.57 15.58 -6.83
N TRP A 31 -4.64 14.87 -7.16
CA TRP A 31 -4.61 13.84 -8.20
C TRP A 31 -4.22 14.35 -9.59
N PRO A 32 -4.69 15.50 -10.09
CA PRO A 32 -4.28 16.00 -11.40
C PRO A 32 -2.76 16.14 -11.55
N TYR A 33 -2.08 16.62 -10.50
CA TYR A 33 -0.62 16.77 -10.49
C TYR A 33 0.11 15.42 -10.47
N ILE A 34 -0.41 14.46 -9.70
CA ILE A 34 0.15 13.11 -9.63
C ILE A 34 -0.02 12.42 -10.97
N LYS A 35 -1.23 12.51 -11.56
CA LYS A 35 -1.55 11.94 -12.86
C LYS A 35 -0.64 12.47 -13.94
N GLU A 36 -0.49 13.79 -14.05
CA GLU A 36 0.38 14.43 -15.04
C GLU A 36 1.82 13.94 -14.90
N ARG A 37 2.35 13.91 -13.69
CA ARG A 37 3.74 13.50 -13.45
C ARG A 37 3.98 12.00 -13.74
N MET A 38 3.02 11.13 -13.43
CA MET A 38 3.21 9.67 -13.54
C MET A 38 2.73 9.09 -14.86
N PHE A 39 1.71 9.69 -15.46
CA PHE A 39 1.00 9.13 -16.62
C PHE A 39 0.85 10.13 -17.76
N GLN A 40 1.27 11.39 -17.55
CA GLN A 40 1.19 12.48 -18.53
C GLN A 40 -0.28 12.71 -18.99
N ASP A 41 -0.50 12.92 -20.27
CA ASP A 41 -1.80 13.14 -20.87
C ASP A 41 -2.62 11.85 -21.10
N ARG A 42 -2.09 10.70 -20.70
CA ARG A 42 -2.76 9.41 -20.91
C ARG A 42 -4.13 9.37 -20.22
N VAL A 43 -5.11 8.86 -20.94
CA VAL A 43 -6.46 8.67 -20.38
C VAL A 43 -6.46 7.51 -19.39
N ILE A 44 -7.06 7.73 -18.23
CA ILE A 44 -7.24 6.69 -17.19
C ILE A 44 -8.74 6.51 -16.98
N GLU A 45 -9.24 5.31 -17.21
CA GLU A 45 -10.65 4.95 -17.05
C GLU A 45 -10.91 4.43 -15.64
N GLU A 46 -11.87 5.02 -14.92
CA GLU A 46 -12.35 4.44 -13.65
C GLU A 46 -13.21 3.21 -13.96
N VAL A 47 -12.90 2.08 -13.31
CA VAL A 47 -13.52 0.77 -13.58
C VAL A 47 -13.88 0.04 -12.30
N ASN A 48 -14.67 -1.03 -12.43
CA ASN A 48 -15.08 -1.86 -11.30
C ASN A 48 -14.44 -3.26 -11.26
N PHE A 49 -13.75 -3.67 -12.33
CA PHE A 49 -13.05 -4.95 -12.38
C PHE A 49 -11.65 -4.92 -11.74
N LEU A 50 -11.07 -3.75 -11.56
CA LEU A 50 -9.88 -3.48 -10.76
C LEU A 50 -10.34 -2.71 -9.52
N LYS A 51 -10.01 -3.21 -8.33
CA LYS A 51 -10.42 -2.57 -7.05
C LYS A 51 -9.27 -2.47 -6.08
N ILE A 52 -9.32 -1.43 -5.27
CA ILE A 52 -8.54 -1.27 -4.06
C ILE A 52 -9.49 -1.12 -2.87
N ASP A 53 -9.26 -1.92 -1.84
CA ASP A 53 -10.02 -1.88 -0.58
C ASP A 53 -9.06 -1.62 0.60
N GLY A 54 -9.59 -0.98 1.63
CA GLY A 54 -8.89 -0.69 2.86
C GLY A 54 -9.84 -0.22 3.96
N PRO A 55 -9.38 -0.07 5.20
CA PRO A 55 -10.23 0.40 6.29
C PRO A 55 -10.61 1.87 6.08
N ALA A 56 -11.83 2.25 6.47
CA ALA A 56 -12.22 3.67 6.45
C ALA A 56 -11.31 4.52 7.36
N ARG A 57 -10.84 3.92 8.47
CA ARG A 57 -9.83 4.49 9.38
C ARG A 57 -8.84 3.41 9.78
N ALA A 58 -7.57 3.67 9.60
CA ALA A 58 -6.50 2.80 10.06
C ALA A 58 -6.21 3.02 11.55
N SER A 59 -5.90 1.94 12.28
CA SER A 59 -5.46 2.00 13.68
C SER A 59 -4.04 2.56 13.82
N SER A 60 -3.23 2.44 12.77
CA SER A 60 -1.86 2.98 12.68
C SER A 60 -1.54 3.35 11.25
N GLY A 61 -1.00 4.54 11.03
CA GLY A 61 -0.48 4.96 9.72
C GLY A 61 0.75 4.17 9.26
N ALA A 62 1.46 3.53 10.19
CA ALA A 62 2.66 2.74 9.86
C ALA A 62 2.36 1.37 9.26
N GLN A 63 1.13 0.84 9.43
CA GLN A 63 0.73 -0.49 8.97
C GLN A 63 -0.73 -0.52 8.52
N VAL A 64 -1.04 0.15 7.43
CA VAL A 64 -2.39 0.20 6.86
C VAL A 64 -2.59 -0.98 5.92
N PRO A 65 -3.50 -1.90 6.23
CA PRO A 65 -3.79 -3.02 5.35
C PRO A 65 -4.59 -2.56 4.14
N VAL A 66 -4.20 -3.01 2.97
CA VAL A 66 -4.92 -2.79 1.72
C VAL A 66 -5.01 -4.08 0.92
N ASN A 67 -6.07 -4.20 0.13
CA ASN A 67 -6.29 -5.33 -0.76
C ASN A 67 -6.56 -4.84 -2.18
N ILE A 68 -5.90 -5.44 -3.15
CA ILE A 68 -6.06 -5.17 -4.58
C ILE A 68 -6.66 -6.41 -5.24
N THR A 69 -7.78 -6.25 -5.93
CA THR A 69 -8.41 -7.33 -6.67
C THR A 69 -8.59 -6.99 -8.15
N ILE A 70 -8.34 -7.96 -9.00
CA ILE A 70 -8.68 -7.90 -10.42
C ILE A 70 -9.61 -9.08 -10.71
N VAL A 71 -10.82 -8.79 -11.20
CA VAL A 71 -11.69 -9.78 -11.81
C VAL A 71 -11.37 -9.78 -13.29
N GLN A 72 -10.80 -10.88 -13.76
CA GLN A 72 -10.39 -11.01 -15.17
C GLN A 72 -11.55 -10.70 -16.10
N LYS A 73 -11.30 -9.84 -17.09
CA LYS A 73 -12.27 -9.43 -18.10
C LYS A 73 -11.76 -9.82 -19.49
N ALA A 74 -12.62 -10.38 -20.29
CA ALA A 74 -12.27 -10.80 -21.65
C ALA A 74 -11.68 -9.63 -22.47
N GLY A 75 -10.58 -9.87 -23.14
CA GLY A 75 -9.90 -8.88 -23.98
C GLY A 75 -9.02 -7.88 -23.20
N ILE A 76 -8.94 -7.97 -21.86
CA ILE A 76 -8.09 -7.12 -21.03
C ILE A 76 -7.09 -7.98 -20.29
N ILE A 77 -5.81 -7.77 -20.53
CA ILE A 77 -4.69 -8.44 -19.85
C ILE A 77 -3.87 -7.40 -19.12
N ILE A 78 -4.07 -7.29 -17.81
CA ILE A 78 -3.32 -6.34 -16.99
C ILE A 78 -1.89 -6.85 -16.80
N LYS A 79 -0.92 -6.05 -17.20
CA LYS A 79 0.51 -6.37 -17.09
C LYS A 79 1.16 -5.74 -15.86
N LYS A 80 0.64 -4.61 -15.42
CA LYS A 80 1.24 -3.83 -14.34
C LYS A 80 0.15 -3.15 -13.51
N VAL A 81 0.31 -3.16 -12.20
CA VAL A 81 -0.55 -2.42 -11.25
C VAL A 81 0.32 -1.52 -10.41
N THR A 82 0.05 -0.22 -10.44
CA THR A 82 0.73 0.78 -9.62
C THR A 82 -0.14 1.19 -8.44
N LEU A 83 0.39 1.08 -7.24
CA LEU A 83 -0.24 1.49 -6.00
C LEU A 83 0.23 2.90 -5.64
N ILE A 84 -0.71 3.82 -5.44
CA ILE A 84 -0.45 5.25 -5.25
C ILE A 84 -1.20 5.72 -4.00
N ILE A 85 -0.52 6.55 -3.20
CA ILE A 85 -1.08 7.18 -2.00
C ILE A 85 -0.96 8.69 -2.22
N ASP A 86 -2.06 9.35 -2.53
CA ASP A 86 -2.08 10.74 -3.01
C ASP A 86 -1.35 11.71 -2.09
N SER A 87 -1.57 11.60 -0.78
CA SER A 87 -1.06 12.55 0.22
C SER A 87 0.26 12.14 0.87
N ASN A 88 0.88 11.05 0.43
CA ASN A 88 2.20 10.67 0.94
C ASN A 88 3.31 11.54 0.35
N PRO A 89 4.42 11.76 1.08
CA PRO A 89 5.60 12.47 0.56
C PRO A 89 6.13 11.89 -0.75
N VAL A 90 6.12 10.55 -0.87
CA VAL A 90 6.37 9.81 -2.12
C VAL A 90 5.11 9.02 -2.45
N GLN A 91 4.41 9.44 -3.49
CA GLN A 91 3.07 8.94 -3.80
C GLN A 91 3.07 7.51 -4.33
N LYS A 92 4.06 7.12 -5.15
CA LYS A 92 4.16 5.74 -5.66
C LYS A 92 4.64 4.82 -4.54
N ALA A 93 3.74 3.97 -4.04
CA ALA A 93 4.04 3.02 -2.98
C ALA A 93 4.66 1.73 -3.51
N ALA A 94 4.09 1.18 -4.58
CA ALA A 94 4.58 -0.05 -5.19
C ALA A 94 4.13 -0.18 -6.64
N THR A 95 4.82 -1.05 -7.38
CA THR A 95 4.39 -1.52 -8.71
C THR A 95 4.46 -3.04 -8.71
N TYR A 96 3.38 -3.67 -9.13
CA TYR A 96 3.27 -5.14 -9.28
C TYR A 96 3.25 -5.50 -10.76
N HIS A 97 4.23 -6.28 -11.21
CA HIS A 97 4.30 -6.81 -12.56
C HIS A 97 3.65 -8.19 -12.56
N LEU A 98 2.57 -8.32 -13.32
CA LEU A 98 1.75 -9.52 -13.37
C LEU A 98 2.18 -10.43 -14.51
N THR A 99 1.91 -11.72 -14.35
CA THR A 99 2.05 -12.76 -15.37
C THR A 99 0.69 -13.41 -15.63
N GLU A 100 0.64 -14.40 -16.48
CA GLU A 100 -0.58 -15.18 -16.74
C GLU A 100 -1.14 -15.83 -15.45
N ASN A 101 -0.25 -16.22 -14.54
CA ASN A 101 -0.60 -16.84 -13.26
C ASN A 101 -1.25 -15.89 -12.25
N THR A 102 -1.22 -14.58 -12.50
CA THR A 102 -1.70 -13.53 -11.57
C THR A 102 -2.78 -12.62 -12.16
N GLN A 103 -3.40 -13.00 -13.29
CA GLN A 103 -4.44 -12.18 -13.94
C GLN A 103 -5.73 -12.05 -13.11
N ASN A 104 -6.11 -13.08 -12.34
CA ASN A 104 -7.15 -12.98 -11.31
C ASN A 104 -6.52 -12.58 -9.98
N LEU A 105 -6.00 -11.37 -9.92
CA LEU A 105 -5.28 -10.87 -8.75
C LEU A 105 -6.20 -10.77 -7.55
N ASP A 106 -5.73 -11.27 -6.43
CA ASP A 106 -6.23 -11.00 -5.08
C ASP A 106 -4.99 -10.86 -4.20
N LEU A 107 -4.59 -9.61 -3.94
CA LEU A 107 -3.32 -9.26 -3.34
C LEU A 107 -3.54 -8.38 -2.12
N SER A 108 -3.02 -8.80 -0.98
CA SER A 108 -3.03 -8.03 0.25
C SER A 108 -1.61 -7.62 0.62
N THR A 109 -1.46 -6.38 1.03
CA THR A 109 -0.20 -5.81 1.51
C THR A 109 -0.44 -4.79 2.63
N ARG A 110 0.63 -4.20 3.16
CA ARG A 110 0.58 -3.15 4.18
C ARG A 110 1.39 -1.96 3.73
N ILE A 111 0.78 -0.79 3.82
CA ILE A 111 1.37 0.49 3.42
C ILE A 111 1.54 1.42 4.61
N ARG A 112 2.38 2.43 4.44
CA ARG A 112 2.49 3.59 5.33
C ARG A 112 1.68 4.75 4.76
N MET A 113 0.94 5.42 5.62
CA MET A 113 0.21 6.64 5.26
C MET A 113 0.57 7.75 6.23
N GLU A 114 1.01 8.89 5.69
CA GLU A 114 1.39 10.04 6.51
C GLU A 114 0.17 10.82 7.01
N THR A 115 -0.87 10.89 6.20
CA THR A 115 -2.11 11.59 6.51
C THR A 115 -3.29 10.95 5.78
N ASP A 116 -4.50 11.43 6.05
CA ASP A 116 -5.71 11.06 5.33
C ASP A 116 -5.49 11.22 3.81
N SER A 117 -5.87 10.21 3.04
CA SER A 117 -5.55 10.15 1.62
C SER A 117 -6.52 9.29 0.83
N PHE A 118 -6.65 9.58 -0.48
CA PHE A 118 -7.02 8.54 -1.42
C PHE A 118 -5.83 7.60 -1.63
N VAL A 119 -6.14 6.31 -1.62
CA VAL A 119 -5.25 5.25 -2.08
C VAL A 119 -5.79 4.74 -3.39
N ARG A 120 -4.96 4.74 -4.43
CA ARG A 120 -5.34 4.39 -5.79
C ARG A 120 -4.57 3.20 -6.30
N VAL A 121 -5.19 2.46 -7.19
CA VAL A 121 -4.51 1.50 -8.06
C VAL A 121 -4.74 1.87 -9.51
N VAL A 122 -3.66 1.89 -10.28
CA VAL A 122 -3.72 2.10 -11.73
C VAL A 122 -3.16 0.85 -12.40
N GLY A 123 -4.03 0.15 -13.11
CA GLY A 123 -3.68 -1.01 -13.95
C GLY A 123 -3.35 -0.58 -15.36
N GLU A 124 -2.30 -1.14 -15.92
CA GLU A 124 -1.93 -0.97 -17.33
C GLU A 124 -2.05 -2.31 -18.05
N ASP A 125 -2.83 -2.35 -19.13
CA ASP A 125 -3.00 -3.56 -19.91
C ASP A 125 -1.91 -3.74 -20.97
N SER A 126 -1.96 -4.87 -21.67
CA SER A 126 -1.01 -5.21 -22.74
C SER A 126 -1.04 -4.25 -23.93
N ASN A 127 -2.08 -3.43 -24.08
CA ASN A 127 -2.22 -2.42 -25.11
C ASN A 127 -1.81 -1.02 -24.61
N GLY A 128 -1.38 -0.89 -23.36
CA GLY A 128 -1.01 0.36 -22.73
C GLY A 128 -2.21 1.20 -22.27
N LYS A 129 -3.42 0.65 -22.25
CA LYS A 129 -4.60 1.33 -21.71
C LYS A 129 -4.56 1.31 -20.19
N LEU A 130 -4.98 2.43 -19.56
CA LEU A 130 -4.95 2.61 -18.12
C LEU A 130 -6.35 2.54 -17.51
N TYR A 131 -6.43 1.84 -16.39
CA TYR A 131 -7.64 1.64 -15.60
C TYR A 131 -7.36 1.98 -14.15
N MET A 132 -8.33 2.56 -13.42
CA MET A 132 -8.14 3.00 -12.05
C MET A 132 -9.32 2.64 -11.15
N SER A 133 -8.99 2.44 -9.88
CA SER A 133 -9.90 2.44 -8.74
C SER A 133 -9.25 3.15 -7.57
N LYS A 134 -10.05 3.65 -6.61
CA LYS A 134 -9.59 4.38 -5.44
C LYS A 134 -10.44 4.09 -4.21
N VAL A 135 -9.85 4.27 -3.04
CA VAL A 135 -10.52 4.24 -1.74
C VAL A 135 -10.00 5.38 -0.87
N ALA A 136 -10.85 6.00 -0.09
CA ALA A 136 -10.44 7.00 0.90
C ALA A 136 -10.14 6.30 2.23
N ILE A 137 -8.95 6.55 2.79
CA ILE A 137 -8.51 5.99 4.07
C ILE A 137 -8.06 7.12 4.98
N ARG A 138 -8.51 7.10 6.24
CA ARG A 138 -8.05 8.01 7.30
C ARG A 138 -6.92 7.35 8.06
N ALA A 139 -5.77 8.02 8.10
CA ALA A 139 -4.57 7.55 8.79
C ALA A 139 -3.63 8.73 9.10
N SER A 140 -2.62 8.50 9.92
CA SER A 140 -1.62 9.54 10.23
C SER A 140 -0.28 8.97 10.69
N GLY A 141 0.81 9.71 10.42
CA GLY A 141 2.13 9.53 11.01
C GLY A 141 2.85 8.24 10.61
N GLY A 142 2.60 7.71 9.41
CA GLY A 142 3.17 6.43 8.99
C GLY A 142 4.56 6.50 8.37
N CYS A 143 4.94 7.63 7.78
CA CYS A 143 6.18 7.76 7.02
C CYS A 143 7.29 8.49 7.79
N SER A 144 6.92 9.39 8.69
CA SER A 144 7.81 10.23 9.47
C SER A 144 7.66 9.93 10.98
N GLY A 145 8.30 10.75 11.81
CA GLY A 145 8.25 10.63 13.26
C GLY A 145 9.58 10.18 13.85
N TYR A 146 9.60 10.03 15.19
CA TYR A 146 10.79 9.62 15.93
C TYR A 146 10.79 8.11 16.14
N MET A 147 11.98 7.50 16.05
CA MET A 147 12.20 6.09 16.31
C MET A 147 13.58 5.85 16.90
N ASN A 148 13.77 4.77 17.62
CA ASN A 148 15.11 4.33 18.03
C ASN A 148 15.72 3.48 16.90
N SER A 149 16.54 4.09 16.05
CA SER A 149 17.16 3.38 14.91
C SER A 149 18.23 2.36 15.33
N ALA A 150 18.73 2.46 16.57
CA ALA A 150 19.69 1.54 17.14
C ALA A 150 19.07 0.35 17.87
N ASP A 151 17.72 0.23 17.89
CA ASP A 151 17.04 -0.91 18.50
C ASP A 151 17.43 -2.21 17.76
N PRO A 152 18.10 -3.16 18.44
CA PRO A 152 18.55 -4.39 17.81
C PRO A 152 17.41 -5.29 17.30
N GLU A 153 16.19 -5.14 17.83
CA GLU A 153 15.03 -5.90 17.36
C GLU A 153 14.63 -5.50 15.92
N LEU A 154 14.99 -4.30 15.46
CA LEU A 154 14.70 -3.86 14.09
C LEU A 154 15.49 -4.64 13.03
N THR A 155 16.70 -5.07 13.37
CA THR A 155 17.62 -5.79 12.48
C THR A 155 17.79 -7.26 12.84
N LYS A 156 17.22 -7.70 13.95
CA LYS A 156 17.19 -9.10 14.33
C LYS A 156 16.55 -9.95 13.23
N ASP A 157 17.20 -11.03 12.85
CA ASP A 157 16.76 -11.89 11.74
C ASP A 157 16.62 -11.15 10.39
N LEU A 158 17.39 -10.08 10.17
CA LEU A 158 17.35 -9.30 8.94
C LEU A 158 17.41 -10.20 7.71
N GLY A 159 16.51 -9.96 6.77
CA GLY A 159 16.43 -10.72 5.52
C GLY A 159 15.78 -12.09 5.63
N LYS A 160 15.38 -12.54 6.82
CA LYS A 160 14.61 -13.78 6.98
C LYS A 160 13.27 -13.67 6.26
N ILE A 161 13.05 -14.57 5.31
CA ILE A 161 11.81 -14.65 4.55
C ILE A 161 10.95 -15.80 5.07
N LEU A 162 9.77 -15.50 5.54
CA LEU A 162 8.73 -16.48 5.84
C LEU A 162 7.89 -16.70 4.57
N VAL A 163 7.74 -17.96 4.16
CA VAL A 163 6.91 -18.34 3.00
C VAL A 163 5.88 -19.35 3.47
N LYS A 164 4.60 -19.04 3.24
CA LYS A 164 3.48 -19.92 3.56
C LYS A 164 2.58 -20.06 2.33
N ALA A 165 2.44 -21.29 1.85
CA ALA A 165 1.41 -21.65 0.88
C ALA A 165 0.25 -22.32 1.64
N LYS A 166 -0.95 -21.75 1.53
CA LYS A 166 -2.15 -22.32 2.14
C LYS A 166 -3.34 -22.07 1.22
N GLU A 167 -4.08 -23.15 0.94
CA GLU A 167 -5.19 -23.10 -0.01
C GLU A 167 -4.72 -22.58 -1.37
N LYS A 168 -5.28 -21.45 -1.82
CA LYS A 168 -4.95 -20.80 -3.09
C LYS A 168 -4.10 -19.53 -2.92
N TYR A 169 -3.46 -19.35 -1.76
CA TYR A 169 -2.68 -18.14 -1.47
C TYR A 169 -1.23 -18.46 -1.13
N LEU A 170 -0.35 -17.65 -1.67
CA LEU A 170 1.04 -17.53 -1.25
C LEU A 170 1.18 -16.30 -0.37
N THR A 171 1.73 -16.50 0.83
CA THR A 171 1.98 -15.41 1.79
C THR A 171 3.47 -15.35 2.09
N THR A 172 4.02 -14.14 2.03
CA THR A 172 5.41 -13.87 2.40
C THR A 172 5.50 -12.72 3.39
N ARG A 173 6.51 -12.78 4.25
CA ARG A 173 6.93 -11.69 5.12
C ARG A 173 8.44 -11.67 5.16
N ILE A 174 9.04 -10.51 4.93
CA ILE A 174 10.48 -10.32 4.94
C ILE A 174 10.84 -9.52 6.17
N LYS A 175 11.71 -10.03 7.03
CA LYS A 175 12.18 -9.29 8.19
C LYS A 175 13.12 -8.18 7.73
N HIS A 176 12.65 -6.94 7.81
CA HIS A 176 13.39 -5.75 7.34
C HIS A 176 12.82 -4.49 7.98
N PRO A 177 13.64 -3.54 8.47
CA PRO A 177 13.14 -2.34 9.14
C PRO A 177 12.39 -1.39 8.21
N ASN A 178 12.68 -1.40 6.92
CA ASN A 178 12.08 -0.50 5.93
C ASN A 178 12.07 0.97 6.39
N PHE A 179 13.25 1.50 6.73
CA PHE A 179 13.41 2.89 7.09
C PHE A 179 13.09 3.81 5.89
N THR A 180 12.23 4.78 6.11
CA THR A 180 11.71 5.62 5.02
C THR A 180 12.66 6.72 4.55
N GLY A 181 13.69 7.05 5.33
CA GLY A 181 14.51 8.25 5.11
C GLY A 181 13.89 9.55 5.67
N LEU A 182 12.62 9.50 6.12
CA LEU A 182 11.88 10.63 6.66
C LEU A 182 11.73 10.57 8.20
N GLN A 183 12.09 9.44 8.78
CA GLN A 183 12.07 9.21 10.23
C GLN A 183 13.29 9.86 10.88
N LYS A 184 13.14 10.27 12.13
CA LYS A 184 14.24 10.82 12.94
C LYS A 184 14.59 9.86 14.07
N ASP A 185 15.89 9.72 14.32
CA ASP A 185 16.36 8.99 15.48
C ASP A 185 16.00 9.70 16.77
N SER A 186 15.40 8.99 17.73
CA SER A 186 14.93 9.55 19.00
C SER A 186 16.05 9.92 19.96
N ILE A 187 17.28 9.43 19.73
CA ILE A 187 18.45 9.68 20.58
C ILE A 187 19.17 10.95 20.14
N ASN A 188 19.41 11.13 18.84
CA ASN A 188 20.23 12.22 18.33
C ASN A 188 19.44 13.23 17.46
N GLY A 189 18.19 12.94 17.10
CA GLY A 189 17.33 13.81 16.28
C GLY A 189 17.68 13.87 14.79
N TRP A 190 18.65 13.10 14.32
CA TRP A 190 19.05 13.06 12.91
C TRP A 190 18.10 12.21 12.09
N PHE A 191 17.98 12.50 10.80
CA PHE A 191 17.24 11.63 9.89
C PHE A 191 17.90 10.27 9.80
N VAL A 192 17.07 9.22 9.92
CA VAL A 192 17.49 7.83 9.69
C VAL A 192 17.61 7.63 8.19
N PRO A 193 18.78 7.21 7.67
CA PRO A 193 18.96 6.97 6.24
C PRO A 193 17.93 5.96 5.71
N GLU A 194 17.46 6.19 4.48
CA GLU A 194 16.57 5.24 3.79
C GLU A 194 17.22 3.85 3.70
N TRP A 195 16.45 2.86 4.09
CA TRP A 195 16.84 1.46 3.95
C TRP A 195 15.60 0.60 3.80
N ILE A 196 15.26 0.27 2.57
CA ILE A 196 14.02 -0.45 2.22
C ILE A 196 14.30 -1.65 1.32
N VAL A 197 13.40 -2.65 1.36
CA VAL A 197 13.31 -3.68 0.32
C VAL A 197 12.73 -3.03 -0.93
N THR A 198 13.52 -2.94 -1.99
CA THR A 198 13.14 -2.27 -3.25
C THR A 198 12.44 -3.19 -4.23
N GLN A 199 12.77 -4.48 -4.20
CA GLN A 199 12.17 -5.45 -5.13
C GLN A 199 11.99 -6.80 -4.44
N VAL A 200 10.87 -7.46 -4.73
CA VAL A 200 10.63 -8.85 -4.37
C VAL A 200 10.18 -9.61 -5.61
N ARG A 201 10.85 -10.70 -5.92
CA ARG A 201 10.59 -11.56 -7.07
C ARG A 201 10.07 -12.91 -6.59
N TYR A 202 9.05 -13.38 -7.23
CA TYR A 202 8.41 -14.67 -6.95
C TYR A 202 8.51 -15.55 -8.19
N ASP A 203 9.15 -16.71 -8.06
CA ASP A 203 9.29 -17.68 -9.13
C ASP A 203 8.69 -19.03 -8.66
N PHE A 204 8.07 -19.76 -9.58
CA PHE A 204 7.59 -21.12 -9.37
C PHE A 204 8.21 -22.04 -10.42
N ASN A 205 8.92 -23.07 -9.96
CA ASN A 205 9.69 -23.96 -10.83
C ASN A 205 10.64 -23.22 -11.79
N GLY A 206 11.21 -22.09 -11.33
CA GLY A 206 12.10 -21.24 -12.12
C GLY A 206 11.39 -20.22 -13.03
N GLU A 207 10.07 -20.28 -13.16
CA GLU A 207 9.30 -19.33 -13.95
C GLU A 207 8.74 -18.19 -13.09
N ARG A 208 8.84 -16.97 -13.59
CA ARG A 208 8.35 -15.78 -12.90
C ARG A 208 6.82 -15.79 -12.77
N ILE A 209 6.33 -15.55 -11.55
CA ILE A 209 4.89 -15.43 -11.29
C ILE A 209 4.46 -14.02 -10.87
N LEU A 210 5.34 -13.28 -10.20
CA LEU A 210 5.08 -11.89 -9.78
C LEU A 210 6.40 -11.17 -9.48
N VAL A 211 6.46 -9.87 -9.78
CA VAL A 211 7.48 -8.96 -9.24
C VAL A 211 6.80 -7.80 -8.54
N ALA A 212 7.22 -7.51 -7.32
CA ALA A 212 6.83 -6.31 -6.58
C ALA A 212 8.03 -5.35 -6.52
N GLU A 213 7.88 -4.15 -7.04
CA GLU A 213 8.79 -3.03 -6.85
C GLU A 213 8.23 -2.11 -5.78
N ASN A 214 8.99 -1.86 -4.73
CA ASN A 214 8.54 -1.17 -3.53
C ASN A 214 9.22 0.20 -3.38
N GLY A 215 8.44 1.17 -2.90
CA GLY A 215 8.93 2.46 -2.43
C GLY A 215 8.91 2.55 -0.90
N ILE A 216 9.24 3.74 -0.37
CA ILE A 216 9.30 4.01 1.07
C ILE A 216 7.96 3.89 1.79
N SER A 217 6.86 3.92 1.04
CA SER A 217 5.50 3.78 1.61
C SER A 217 5.10 2.34 1.91
N MET A 218 5.99 1.37 1.73
CA MET A 218 5.75 0.00 2.20
C MET A 218 6.13 -0.12 3.68
N SER A 219 5.32 -0.85 4.45
CA SER A 219 5.52 -0.99 5.90
C SER A 219 6.80 -1.73 6.26
N GLN A 220 7.23 -1.59 7.53
CA GLN A 220 8.22 -2.47 8.14
C GLN A 220 7.83 -3.93 7.95
N ASP A 221 8.82 -4.82 7.83
CA ASP A 221 8.62 -6.25 7.57
C ASP A 221 7.68 -6.48 6.38
N PRO A 222 8.08 -6.11 5.16
CA PRO A 222 7.22 -6.17 3.98
C PRO A 222 6.42 -7.48 3.90
N TYR A 223 5.11 -7.31 3.84
CA TYR A 223 4.13 -8.38 3.78
C TYR A 223 3.43 -8.39 2.44
N LEU A 224 3.35 -9.55 1.82
CA LEU A 224 2.55 -9.77 0.63
C LEU A 224 1.84 -11.11 0.71
N LYS A 225 0.54 -11.09 0.47
CA LYS A 225 -0.28 -12.27 0.25
C LYS A 225 -0.98 -12.12 -1.08
N PHE A 226 -0.87 -13.09 -1.95
CA PHE A 226 -1.56 -13.04 -3.24
C PHE A 226 -2.05 -14.42 -3.66
N LYS A 227 -3.12 -14.41 -4.46
CA LYS A 227 -3.70 -15.63 -5.01
C LYS A 227 -2.73 -16.25 -6.01
N PHE A 228 -2.33 -17.47 -5.72
CA PHE A 228 -1.52 -18.30 -6.58
C PHE A 228 -1.84 -19.78 -6.30
N SER A 229 -2.35 -20.48 -7.28
CA SER A 229 -2.79 -21.86 -7.13
C SER A 229 -2.36 -22.67 -8.37
N PRO A 230 -1.10 -23.14 -8.39
CA PRO A 230 -0.61 -23.94 -9.49
C PRO A 230 -1.33 -25.30 -9.53
N ALA A 231 -1.48 -25.86 -10.72
CA ALA A 231 -2.11 -27.17 -10.92
C ALA A 231 -1.27 -28.32 -10.37
N GLU A 232 0.05 -28.15 -10.31
CA GLU A 232 1.01 -29.16 -9.88
C GLU A 232 1.81 -28.67 -8.67
N SER A 233 2.35 -29.63 -7.90
CA SER A 233 3.32 -29.36 -6.85
C SER A 233 4.61 -28.82 -7.45
N GLY A 234 5.28 -27.94 -6.74
CA GLY A 234 6.52 -27.35 -7.23
C GLY A 234 7.24 -26.51 -6.17
N THR A 235 8.29 -25.88 -6.60
CA THR A 235 9.19 -25.10 -5.75
C THR A 235 8.95 -23.61 -5.96
N ILE A 236 8.60 -22.92 -4.88
CA ILE A 236 8.52 -21.46 -4.80
C ILE A 236 9.89 -20.92 -4.44
N THR A 237 10.39 -19.95 -5.21
CA THR A 237 11.58 -19.16 -4.87
C THR A 237 11.18 -17.70 -4.70
N VAL A 238 11.54 -17.12 -3.57
CA VAL A 238 11.34 -15.71 -3.24
C VAL A 238 12.71 -15.05 -3.10
N SER A 239 12.96 -14.00 -3.87
CA SER A 239 14.19 -13.22 -3.85
C SER A 239 13.85 -11.76 -3.57
N ALA A 240 14.45 -11.17 -2.54
CA ALA A 240 14.26 -9.77 -2.17
C ALA A 240 15.59 -9.03 -2.24
N THR A 241 15.57 -7.80 -2.75
CA THR A 241 16.74 -6.90 -2.81
C THR A 241 16.40 -5.60 -2.07
N ASP A 242 17.37 -5.08 -1.32
CA ASP A 242 17.21 -3.82 -0.60
C ASP A 242 18.08 -2.68 -1.19
N THR A 243 17.91 -1.45 -0.65
CA THR A 243 18.66 -0.26 -1.07
C THR A 243 20.17 -0.34 -0.78
N LYS A 244 20.61 -1.27 0.08
CA LYS A 244 22.04 -1.53 0.33
C LYS A 244 22.64 -2.60 -0.61
N GLY A 245 21.81 -3.09 -1.57
CA GLY A 245 22.23 -4.13 -2.51
C GLY A 245 22.29 -5.53 -1.89
N GLN A 246 21.75 -5.72 -0.70
CA GLN A 246 21.66 -7.06 -0.09
C GLN A 246 20.55 -7.86 -0.80
N ILE A 247 20.82 -9.15 -1.00
CA ILE A 247 19.88 -10.08 -1.62
C ILE A 247 19.54 -11.16 -0.60
N PHE A 248 18.25 -11.31 -0.36
CA PHE A 248 17.70 -12.31 0.53
C PHE A 248 16.94 -13.36 -0.30
N LEU A 249 17.15 -14.62 -0.03
CA LEU A 249 16.60 -15.72 -0.81
C LEU A 249 15.92 -16.76 0.08
N LYS A 250 14.77 -17.23 -0.34
CA LYS A 250 14.06 -18.35 0.28
C LYS A 250 13.45 -19.25 -0.77
N THR A 251 13.71 -20.53 -0.66
CA THR A 251 13.09 -21.58 -1.48
C THR A 251 12.21 -22.45 -0.59
N LYS A 252 11.05 -22.85 -1.12
CA LYS A 252 10.09 -23.74 -0.47
C LYS A 252 9.49 -24.70 -1.51
N SER A 253 9.61 -25.97 -1.28
CA SER A 253 8.92 -27.06 -1.97
C SER A 253 7.65 -27.45 -1.23
#